data_965a8b7d3b276ee0b7ed0bc22efcf599
#
_entry.id   965a8b7d3b276ee0b7ed0bc22efcf599
#
_cell.length_a   1.000
_cell.length_b   1.000
_cell.length_c   1.000
_cell.angle_alpha   90.00
_cell.angle_beta   90.00
_cell.angle_gamma   90.00
#
_symmetry.space_group_name_H-M   'P 1'
#
loop_
_entity.id
_entity.type
_entity.pdbx_description
1 polymer ?
#
loop_
_entity_poly.entity_id
_entity_poly.type
_entity_poly.pdbx_seq_one_letter_code
_entity_poly.pdbx_strand_id
1 'polypeptide(L)'
;MCIRDSISTVYQEVNLCPNLTVAENLFIGREPRKMGMIDWKQMNERSGKLLESLDIHVPPTQMLEECSIAIQQMIAIARAVDMKCRVLILDEPTSSLDDDEVEKLFVLMRRLRDEGVGIIFVTHFLEQVYAVCDRITVLRNGELVGEYETKDLPRVMLVAKMMGKDFDDLADIKGEHKDKKKAKPEPVIEAKGISHKGTIKPFDLTINKGEVIGLTGLLGSGRSELVRAIYGADKAETGTLKVKGKEAKINSPCLLYTSDAADEARSV
;
A
#
# COMPACT_ATOMS: atom_id res chain seq x y z
N MET A 1 8.59 6.79 -35.89
CA MET A 1 8.01 6.23 -34.66
C MET A 1 8.78 6.85 -33.50
N CYS A 2 8.16 7.70 -32.72
CA CYS A 2 8.84 8.42 -31.63
C CYS A 2 9.03 7.46 -30.45
N ILE A 3 10.23 7.35 -29.89
CA ILE A 3 10.48 6.47 -28.72
C ILE A 3 9.55 6.85 -27.54
N ARG A 4 9.18 8.12 -27.43
CA ARG A 4 8.25 8.64 -26.42
C ARG A 4 6.86 8.01 -26.47
N ASP A 5 6.39 7.59 -27.67
CA ASP A 5 5.06 7.01 -27.83
C ASP A 5 5.02 5.51 -27.50
N SER A 6 6.19 4.91 -27.23
CA SER A 6 6.33 3.45 -27.01
C SER A 6 6.53 3.08 -25.54
N ILE A 7 6.82 4.04 -24.66
CA ILE A 7 7.05 3.83 -23.22
C ILE A 7 6.02 4.64 -22.44
N SER A 8 5.32 3.99 -21.53
CA SER A 8 4.38 4.66 -20.63
C SER A 8 4.74 4.33 -19.19
N THR A 9 4.54 5.31 -18.29
CA THR A 9 4.82 5.16 -16.86
C THR A 9 3.55 5.44 -16.06
N VAL A 10 3.24 4.56 -15.13
CA VAL A 10 2.27 4.74 -14.07
C VAL A 10 3.04 4.92 -12.77
N TYR A 11 2.96 6.13 -12.21
CA TYR A 11 3.64 6.50 -10.98
C TYR A 11 2.87 6.05 -9.75
N GLN A 12 3.52 5.99 -8.60
CA GLN A 12 2.93 5.68 -7.29
C GLN A 12 1.75 6.62 -6.97
N GLU A 13 1.90 7.92 -7.22
CA GLU A 13 0.77 8.85 -7.25
C GLU A 13 0.17 8.86 -8.66
N VAL A 14 -1.04 8.33 -8.78
CA VAL A 14 -1.71 8.17 -10.07
C VAL A 14 -1.96 9.54 -10.70
N ASN A 15 -1.28 9.83 -11.81
CA ASN A 15 -1.43 11.08 -12.56
C ASN A 15 -2.74 11.11 -13.36
N LEU A 16 -3.86 11.08 -12.64
CA LEU A 16 -5.21 11.22 -13.16
C LEU A 16 -5.88 12.44 -12.52
N CYS A 17 -6.89 12.98 -13.20
CA CYS A 17 -7.65 14.13 -12.73
C CYS A 17 -8.92 13.65 -11.99
N PRO A 18 -9.02 13.80 -10.66
CA PRO A 18 -10.18 13.30 -9.89
C PRO A 18 -11.51 13.93 -10.32
N ASN A 19 -11.48 15.19 -10.71
CA ASN A 19 -12.65 15.98 -11.13
C ASN A 19 -13.12 15.71 -12.57
N LEU A 20 -12.53 14.74 -13.25
CA LEU A 20 -12.91 14.31 -14.59
C LEU A 20 -13.50 12.90 -14.55
N THR A 21 -14.30 12.59 -15.54
CA THR A 21 -14.84 11.23 -15.72
C THR A 21 -13.73 10.23 -16.10
N VAL A 22 -14.02 8.96 -15.96
CA VAL A 22 -13.14 7.88 -16.41
C VAL A 22 -12.78 8.02 -17.89
N ALA A 23 -13.78 8.31 -18.74
CA ALA A 23 -13.57 8.50 -20.18
C ALA A 23 -12.65 9.69 -20.49
N GLU A 24 -12.83 10.81 -19.80
CA GLU A 24 -11.97 11.99 -19.96
C GLU A 24 -10.54 11.68 -19.56
N ASN A 25 -10.34 10.98 -18.45
CA ASN A 25 -8.99 10.57 -17.99
C ASN A 25 -8.29 9.62 -18.98
N LEU A 26 -9.04 8.72 -19.63
CA LEU A 26 -8.49 7.82 -20.65
C LEU A 26 -8.04 8.57 -21.92
N PHE A 27 -8.75 9.63 -22.31
CA PHE A 27 -8.52 10.34 -23.57
C PHE A 27 -8.00 11.76 -23.42
N ILE A 28 -7.60 12.20 -22.24
CA ILE A 28 -7.07 13.54 -21.99
C ILE A 28 -5.96 13.89 -23.00
N GLY A 29 -6.12 15.03 -23.70
CA GLY A 29 -5.22 15.48 -24.76
C GLY A 29 -5.33 14.72 -26.08
N ARG A 30 -6.23 13.72 -26.19
CA ARG A 30 -6.45 12.87 -27.37
C ARG A 30 -7.95 12.66 -27.65
N GLU A 31 -8.77 13.57 -27.17
CA GLU A 31 -10.23 13.47 -27.25
C GLU A 31 -10.66 13.32 -28.71
N PRO A 32 -11.56 12.37 -29.04
CA PRO A 32 -12.13 12.29 -30.39
C PRO A 32 -12.93 13.57 -30.69
N ARG A 33 -12.71 14.12 -31.87
CA ARG A 33 -13.35 15.38 -32.28
C ARG A 33 -14.22 15.21 -33.53
N LYS A 34 -15.36 15.85 -33.51
CA LYS A 34 -16.25 15.95 -34.64
C LYS A 34 -16.60 17.44 -34.88
N MET A 35 -16.36 17.97 -36.07
CA MET A 35 -16.54 19.38 -36.44
C MET A 35 -15.86 20.36 -35.47
N GLY A 36 -14.67 20.02 -34.94
CA GLY A 36 -13.91 20.87 -34.03
C GLY A 36 -14.30 20.76 -32.54
N MET A 37 -15.43 20.14 -32.21
CA MET A 37 -15.91 19.90 -30.86
C MET A 37 -15.58 18.43 -30.40
N ILE A 38 -15.52 18.21 -29.08
CA ILE A 38 -15.33 16.87 -28.51
C ILE A 38 -16.55 16.01 -28.84
N ASP A 39 -16.32 14.82 -29.39
CA ASP A 39 -17.36 13.81 -29.62
C ASP A 39 -17.47 12.91 -28.36
N TRP A 40 -18.27 13.36 -27.41
CA TRP A 40 -18.54 12.68 -26.15
C TRP A 40 -19.10 11.26 -26.34
N LYS A 41 -19.95 11.07 -27.34
CA LYS A 41 -20.54 9.76 -27.62
C LYS A 41 -19.46 8.78 -28.04
N GLN A 42 -18.63 9.16 -29.00
CA GLN A 42 -17.53 8.34 -29.48
C GLN A 42 -16.50 8.06 -28.36
N MET A 43 -16.22 9.07 -27.53
CA MET A 43 -15.30 8.93 -26.40
C MET A 43 -15.80 7.90 -25.39
N ASN A 44 -17.06 7.98 -24.97
CA ASN A 44 -17.65 7.04 -24.04
C ASN A 44 -17.74 5.61 -24.61
N GLU A 45 -18.12 5.46 -25.89
CA GLU A 45 -18.16 4.16 -26.55
C GLU A 45 -16.76 3.49 -26.64
N ARG A 46 -15.74 4.26 -26.98
CA ARG A 46 -14.35 3.76 -27.03
C ARG A 46 -13.83 3.43 -25.65
N SER A 47 -14.10 4.27 -24.65
CA SER A 47 -13.73 4.00 -23.24
C SER A 47 -14.39 2.74 -22.74
N GLY A 48 -15.67 2.54 -22.99
CA GLY A 48 -16.39 1.32 -22.58
C GLY A 48 -15.79 0.06 -23.18
N LYS A 49 -15.50 0.06 -24.49
CA LYS A 49 -14.85 -1.08 -25.16
C LYS A 49 -13.45 -1.37 -24.61
N LEU A 50 -12.66 -0.33 -24.33
CA LEU A 50 -11.33 -0.49 -23.75
C LEU A 50 -11.40 -1.09 -22.34
N LEU A 51 -12.25 -0.55 -21.47
CA LEU A 51 -12.44 -1.03 -20.12
C LEU A 51 -12.95 -2.48 -20.10
N GLU A 52 -13.94 -2.80 -20.91
CA GLU A 52 -14.46 -4.17 -21.08
C GLU A 52 -13.35 -5.12 -21.57
N SER A 53 -12.54 -4.67 -22.53
CA SER A 53 -11.41 -5.48 -23.03
C SER A 53 -10.37 -5.79 -21.97
N LEU A 54 -10.25 -5.00 -20.92
CA LEU A 54 -9.29 -5.14 -19.80
C LEU A 54 -9.95 -5.70 -18.52
N ASP A 55 -11.23 -6.08 -18.61
CA ASP A 55 -12.04 -6.59 -17.48
C ASP A 55 -12.17 -5.57 -16.32
N ILE A 56 -12.22 -4.29 -16.65
CA ILE A 56 -12.40 -3.19 -15.71
C ILE A 56 -13.87 -2.77 -15.69
N HIS A 57 -14.55 -3.10 -14.59
CA HIS A 57 -16.00 -2.89 -14.46
C HIS A 57 -16.29 -1.52 -13.84
N VAL A 58 -16.22 -0.46 -14.63
CA VAL A 58 -16.59 0.90 -14.24
C VAL A 58 -17.25 1.64 -15.40
N PRO A 59 -18.34 2.42 -15.15
CA PRO A 59 -18.96 3.22 -16.19
C PRO A 59 -18.01 4.31 -16.71
N PRO A 60 -17.86 4.52 -18.02
CA PRO A 60 -17.02 5.60 -18.58
C PRO A 60 -17.39 7.00 -18.10
N THR A 61 -18.66 7.21 -17.74
CA THR A 61 -19.20 8.50 -17.28
C THR A 61 -19.07 8.72 -15.78
N GLN A 62 -18.59 7.74 -15.01
CA GLN A 62 -18.38 7.88 -13.57
C GLN A 62 -17.23 8.86 -13.29
N MET A 63 -17.38 9.68 -12.24
CA MET A 63 -16.30 10.56 -11.79
C MET A 63 -15.16 9.73 -11.20
N LEU A 64 -13.92 10.13 -11.48
CA LEU A 64 -12.77 9.36 -11.03
C LEU A 64 -12.61 9.36 -9.51
N GLU A 65 -12.97 10.44 -8.83
CA GLU A 65 -12.95 10.54 -7.36
C GLU A 65 -13.85 9.54 -6.65
N GLU A 66 -14.89 9.03 -7.34
CA GLU A 66 -15.79 8.00 -6.81
C GLU A 66 -15.22 6.57 -6.97
N CYS A 67 -14.13 6.42 -7.70
CA CYS A 67 -13.49 5.14 -7.95
C CYS A 67 -12.50 4.79 -6.82
N SER A 68 -12.41 3.50 -6.47
CA SER A 68 -11.36 3.02 -5.55
C SER A 68 -9.96 3.27 -6.14
N ILE A 69 -8.94 3.31 -5.29
CA ILE A 69 -7.54 3.51 -5.72
C ILE A 69 -7.14 2.42 -6.72
N ALA A 70 -7.56 1.19 -6.52
CA ALA A 70 -7.31 0.08 -7.44
C ALA A 70 -7.89 0.34 -8.83
N ILE A 71 -9.13 0.80 -8.91
CA ILE A 71 -9.77 1.16 -10.18
C ILE A 71 -9.02 2.32 -10.84
N GLN A 72 -8.60 3.32 -10.09
CA GLN A 72 -7.79 4.43 -10.62
C GLN A 72 -6.46 3.93 -11.20
N GLN A 73 -5.77 3.01 -10.52
CA GLN A 73 -4.56 2.35 -11.04
C GLN A 73 -4.83 1.62 -12.36
N MET A 74 -5.90 0.82 -12.41
CA MET A 74 -6.29 0.10 -13.63
C MET A 74 -6.64 1.05 -14.78
N ILE A 75 -7.29 2.20 -14.51
CA ILE A 75 -7.58 3.24 -15.51
C ILE A 75 -6.28 3.87 -16.04
N ALA A 76 -5.29 4.13 -15.19
CA ALA A 76 -3.99 4.64 -15.63
C ALA A 76 -3.26 3.64 -16.56
N ILE A 77 -3.34 2.35 -16.26
CA ILE A 77 -2.81 1.27 -17.11
C ILE A 77 -3.60 1.20 -18.42
N ALA A 78 -4.94 1.24 -18.36
CA ALA A 78 -5.79 1.24 -19.54
C ALA A 78 -5.47 2.40 -20.49
N ARG A 79 -5.20 3.60 -19.95
CA ARG A 79 -4.73 4.76 -20.74
C ARG A 79 -3.41 4.46 -21.44
N ALA A 80 -2.45 3.81 -20.77
CA ALA A 80 -1.18 3.43 -21.38
C ALA A 80 -1.36 2.40 -22.49
N VAL A 81 -2.25 1.43 -22.28
CA VAL A 81 -2.59 0.40 -23.30
C VAL A 81 -3.26 1.03 -24.53
N ASP A 82 -4.23 1.95 -24.35
CA ASP A 82 -4.84 2.68 -25.49
C ASP A 82 -3.81 3.45 -26.32
N MET A 83 -2.74 3.93 -25.68
CA MET A 83 -1.61 4.56 -26.36
C MET A 83 -0.71 3.57 -27.10
N LYS A 84 -1.00 2.26 -27.03
CA LYS A 84 -0.23 1.20 -27.66
C LYS A 84 1.23 1.19 -27.21
N CYS A 85 1.46 1.39 -25.93
CA CYS A 85 2.79 1.31 -25.36
C CYS A 85 3.38 -0.09 -25.57
N ARG A 86 4.68 -0.17 -25.82
CA ARG A 86 5.45 -1.42 -25.92
C ARG A 86 6.14 -1.76 -24.62
N VAL A 87 6.37 -0.74 -23.79
CA VAL A 87 6.96 -0.87 -22.47
C VAL A 87 6.09 -0.09 -21.48
N LEU A 88 5.68 -0.76 -20.44
CA LEU A 88 4.90 -0.20 -19.32
C LEU A 88 5.76 -0.22 -18.05
N ILE A 89 5.94 0.93 -17.44
CA ILE A 89 6.65 1.06 -16.16
C ILE A 89 5.61 1.27 -15.08
N LEU A 90 5.61 0.44 -14.06
CA LEU A 90 4.73 0.50 -12.90
C LEU A 90 5.59 0.76 -11.66
N ASP A 91 5.42 1.93 -11.05
CA ASP A 91 6.18 2.35 -9.88
C ASP A 91 5.32 2.22 -8.63
N GLU A 92 5.62 1.21 -7.80
CA GLU A 92 4.89 0.84 -6.57
C GLU A 92 3.35 0.79 -6.71
N PRO A 93 2.80 0.15 -7.76
CA PRO A 93 1.36 0.24 -8.06
C PRO A 93 0.47 -0.47 -7.03
N THR A 94 1.05 -1.23 -6.11
CA THR A 94 0.33 -2.05 -5.13
C THR A 94 0.35 -1.49 -3.71
N SER A 95 1.01 -0.36 -3.47
CA SER A 95 1.26 0.19 -2.13
C SER A 95 -0.02 0.52 -1.33
N SER A 96 -1.13 0.76 -2.01
CA SER A 96 -2.42 1.13 -1.40
C SER A 96 -3.55 0.15 -1.73
N LEU A 97 -3.22 -1.04 -2.25
CA LEU A 97 -4.17 -2.06 -2.67
C LEU A 97 -4.30 -3.16 -1.61
N ASP A 98 -5.46 -3.78 -1.51
CA ASP A 98 -5.65 -5.02 -0.77
C ASP A 98 -5.22 -6.25 -1.60
N ASP A 99 -5.20 -7.43 -0.97
CA ASP A 99 -4.71 -8.66 -1.62
C ASP A 99 -5.56 -9.05 -2.85
N ASP A 100 -6.88 -8.85 -2.81
CA ASP A 100 -7.79 -9.15 -3.93
C ASP A 100 -7.57 -8.17 -5.09
N GLU A 101 -7.32 -6.90 -4.78
CA GLU A 101 -7.01 -5.86 -5.77
C GLU A 101 -5.64 -6.09 -6.42
N VAL A 102 -4.65 -6.52 -5.63
CA VAL A 102 -3.31 -6.89 -6.12
C VAL A 102 -3.41 -8.05 -7.11
N GLU A 103 -4.21 -9.09 -6.81
CA GLU A 103 -4.33 -10.22 -7.74
C GLU A 103 -5.03 -9.81 -9.05
N LYS A 104 -6.04 -8.94 -9.02
CA LYS A 104 -6.63 -8.37 -10.24
C LYS A 104 -5.62 -7.62 -11.09
N LEU A 105 -4.76 -6.81 -10.44
CA LEU A 105 -3.66 -6.13 -11.13
C LEU A 105 -2.69 -7.12 -11.76
N PHE A 106 -2.33 -8.20 -11.07
CA PHE A 106 -1.43 -9.23 -11.59
C PHE A 106 -2.03 -10.00 -12.76
N VAL A 107 -3.33 -10.28 -12.74
CA VAL A 107 -4.05 -10.87 -13.87
C VAL A 107 -3.94 -9.95 -15.10
N LEU A 108 -4.16 -8.65 -14.91
CA LEU A 108 -4.00 -7.67 -15.98
C LEU A 108 -2.56 -7.61 -16.51
N MET A 109 -1.56 -7.58 -15.62
CA MET A 109 -0.14 -7.57 -16.01
C MET A 109 0.24 -8.83 -16.81
N ARG A 110 -0.16 -10.02 -16.36
CA ARG A 110 0.09 -11.28 -17.07
C ARG A 110 -0.51 -11.25 -18.48
N ARG A 111 -1.73 -10.75 -18.60
CA ARG A 111 -2.38 -10.59 -19.91
C ARG A 111 -1.64 -9.64 -20.83
N LEU A 112 -1.25 -8.46 -20.35
CA LEU A 112 -0.46 -7.49 -21.15
C LEU A 112 0.89 -8.06 -21.58
N ARG A 113 1.57 -8.81 -20.71
CA ARG A 113 2.78 -9.55 -21.04
C ARG A 113 2.54 -10.54 -22.19
N ASP A 114 1.45 -11.31 -22.11
CA ASP A 114 1.10 -12.31 -23.13
C ASP A 114 0.70 -11.65 -24.47
N GLU A 115 0.23 -10.41 -24.43
CA GLU A 115 0.01 -9.54 -25.60
C GLU A 115 1.32 -8.91 -26.14
N GLY A 116 2.47 -9.16 -25.49
CA GLY A 116 3.80 -8.73 -25.94
C GLY A 116 4.25 -7.36 -25.40
N VAL A 117 3.59 -6.83 -24.36
CA VAL A 117 4.02 -5.62 -23.66
C VAL A 117 5.14 -5.97 -22.67
N GLY A 118 6.30 -5.31 -22.79
CA GLY A 118 7.35 -5.39 -21.77
C GLY A 118 6.94 -4.61 -20.51
N ILE A 119 7.04 -5.23 -19.34
CA ILE A 119 6.63 -4.58 -18.10
C ILE A 119 7.84 -4.44 -17.18
N ILE A 120 8.07 -3.22 -16.67
CA ILE A 120 9.01 -2.94 -15.58
C ILE A 120 8.18 -2.69 -14.33
N PHE A 121 8.28 -3.59 -13.37
CA PHE A 121 7.54 -3.55 -12.11
C PHE A 121 8.49 -3.18 -10.98
N VAL A 122 8.35 -1.97 -10.44
CA VAL A 122 9.14 -1.48 -9.31
C VAL A 122 8.33 -1.67 -8.04
N THR A 123 8.88 -2.41 -7.06
CA THR A 123 8.23 -2.66 -5.78
C THR A 123 9.26 -3.02 -4.71
N HIS A 124 8.90 -2.80 -3.46
CA HIS A 124 9.64 -3.28 -2.29
C HIS A 124 9.00 -4.54 -1.67
N PHE A 125 7.85 -5.01 -2.20
CA PHE A 125 7.18 -6.22 -1.75
C PHE A 125 7.75 -7.45 -2.46
N LEU A 126 8.70 -8.13 -1.82
CA LEU A 126 9.40 -9.27 -2.42
C LEU A 126 8.47 -10.40 -2.84
N GLU A 127 7.38 -10.66 -2.09
CA GLU A 127 6.41 -11.70 -2.44
C GLU A 127 5.76 -11.45 -3.80
N GLN A 128 5.46 -10.19 -4.09
CA GLN A 128 4.88 -9.78 -5.36
C GLN A 128 5.86 -9.97 -6.52
N VAL A 129 7.15 -9.69 -6.30
CA VAL A 129 8.19 -9.93 -7.31
C VAL A 129 8.20 -11.41 -7.72
N TYR A 130 8.19 -12.33 -6.73
CA TYR A 130 8.17 -13.77 -7.02
C TYR A 130 6.86 -14.27 -7.62
N ALA A 131 5.76 -13.54 -7.43
CA ALA A 131 4.45 -13.92 -7.96
C ALA A 131 4.26 -13.57 -9.45
N VAL A 132 4.90 -12.49 -9.95
CA VAL A 132 4.58 -11.95 -11.27
C VAL A 132 5.79 -11.69 -12.17
N CYS A 133 7.01 -11.56 -11.64
CA CYS A 133 8.19 -11.20 -12.42
C CYS A 133 8.93 -12.43 -12.95
N ASP A 134 9.38 -12.37 -14.20
CA ASP A 134 10.24 -13.38 -14.81
C ASP A 134 11.72 -13.18 -14.43
N ARG A 135 12.16 -11.90 -14.31
CA ARG A 135 13.53 -11.50 -13.98
C ARG A 135 13.54 -10.43 -12.89
N ILE A 136 14.62 -10.43 -12.11
CA ILE A 136 14.85 -9.49 -11.02
C ILE A 136 16.14 -8.73 -11.29
N THR A 137 16.06 -7.40 -11.32
CA THR A 137 17.22 -6.50 -11.35
C THR A 137 17.36 -5.86 -9.97
N VAL A 138 18.49 -6.06 -9.30
CA VAL A 138 18.77 -5.52 -7.96
C VAL A 138 19.61 -4.27 -8.08
N LEU A 139 19.09 -3.17 -7.56
CA LEU A 139 19.79 -1.90 -7.42
C LEU A 139 20.04 -1.61 -5.93
N ARG A 140 21.21 -1.03 -5.63
CA ARG A 140 21.57 -0.59 -4.28
C ARG A 140 22.39 0.69 -4.35
N ASN A 141 21.95 1.73 -3.66
CA ASN A 141 22.61 3.05 -3.65
C ASN A 141 22.86 3.62 -5.07
N GLY A 142 21.97 3.36 -6.01
CA GLY A 142 22.10 3.81 -7.40
C GLY A 142 22.98 2.93 -8.29
N GLU A 143 23.58 1.87 -7.75
CA GLU A 143 24.43 0.94 -8.49
C GLU A 143 23.73 -0.37 -8.80
N LEU A 144 24.03 -0.95 -9.95
CA LEU A 144 23.54 -2.27 -10.36
C LEU A 144 24.29 -3.35 -9.57
N VAL A 145 23.57 -4.12 -8.73
CA VAL A 145 24.12 -5.26 -8.02
C VAL A 145 24.11 -6.52 -8.91
N GLY A 146 23.07 -6.68 -9.71
CA GLY A 146 22.99 -7.79 -10.67
C GLY A 146 21.58 -8.02 -11.19
N GLU A 147 21.50 -8.89 -12.20
CA GLU A 147 20.26 -9.38 -12.83
C GLU A 147 20.17 -10.89 -12.68
N TYR A 148 18.96 -11.37 -12.38
CA TYR A 148 18.72 -12.79 -12.05
C TYR A 148 17.39 -13.24 -12.62
N GLU A 149 17.29 -14.50 -13.05
CA GLU A 149 16.01 -15.15 -13.25
C GLU A 149 15.30 -15.35 -11.91
N THR A 150 14.03 -15.04 -11.82
CA THR A 150 13.27 -15.12 -10.55
C THR A 150 13.29 -16.53 -9.95
N LYS A 151 13.21 -17.55 -10.81
CA LYS A 151 13.24 -18.97 -10.40
C LYS A 151 14.58 -19.43 -9.81
N ASP A 152 15.68 -18.74 -10.17
CA ASP A 152 17.05 -19.14 -9.81
C ASP A 152 17.57 -18.36 -8.59
N LEU A 153 16.86 -17.33 -8.15
CA LEU A 153 17.26 -16.48 -7.01
C LEU A 153 16.38 -16.73 -5.78
N PRO A 154 16.79 -17.48 -4.78
CA PRO A 154 16.06 -17.64 -3.53
C PRO A 154 15.87 -16.32 -2.80
N ARG A 155 14.73 -16.14 -2.10
CA ARG A 155 14.39 -14.89 -1.36
C ARG A 155 15.49 -14.43 -0.40
N VAL A 156 16.11 -15.37 0.32
CA VAL A 156 17.20 -15.08 1.26
C VAL A 156 18.40 -14.47 0.54
N MET A 157 18.73 -15.01 -0.65
CA MET A 157 19.81 -14.47 -1.49
C MET A 157 19.49 -13.10 -2.04
N LEU A 158 18.23 -12.85 -2.45
CA LEU A 158 17.79 -11.53 -2.88
C LEU A 158 17.97 -10.50 -1.76
N VAL A 159 17.51 -10.82 -0.53
CA VAL A 159 17.69 -9.95 0.64
C VAL A 159 19.17 -9.69 0.93
N ALA A 160 20.03 -10.74 0.90
CA ALA A 160 21.47 -10.60 1.06
C ALA A 160 22.08 -9.58 0.09
N LYS A 161 21.73 -9.72 -1.20
CA LYS A 161 22.21 -8.81 -2.26
C LYS A 161 21.72 -7.38 -2.09
N MET A 162 20.46 -7.19 -1.67
CA MET A 162 19.90 -5.87 -1.37
C MET A 162 20.61 -5.22 -0.18
N MET A 163 20.94 -6.00 0.87
CA MET A 163 21.64 -5.51 2.07
C MET A 163 23.15 -5.33 1.87
N GLY A 164 23.72 -5.95 0.85
CA GLY A 164 25.17 -5.96 0.62
C GLY A 164 25.94 -6.80 1.63
N LYS A 165 25.30 -7.83 2.17
CA LYS A 165 25.91 -8.81 3.09
C LYS A 165 26.14 -10.12 2.36
N ASP A 166 27.18 -10.82 2.73
CA ASP A 166 27.38 -12.19 2.28
C ASP A 166 26.39 -13.14 2.96
N PHE A 167 26.12 -14.27 2.32
CA PHE A 167 25.12 -15.23 2.79
C PHE A 167 25.41 -15.76 4.21
N ASP A 168 26.69 -15.89 4.56
CA ASP A 168 27.15 -16.37 5.87
C ASP A 168 26.78 -15.41 7.00
N ASP A 169 26.76 -14.11 6.75
CA ASP A 169 26.31 -13.10 7.72
C ASP A 169 24.81 -13.16 8.02
N LEU A 170 24.00 -13.72 7.11
CA LEU A 170 22.55 -13.87 7.29
C LEU A 170 22.16 -15.13 8.09
N ALA A 171 23.03 -16.14 8.11
CA ALA A 171 22.82 -17.33 8.94
C ALA A 171 22.83 -16.98 10.44
N ASP A 172 23.63 -15.98 10.83
CA ASP A 172 23.69 -15.49 12.21
C ASP A 172 22.44 -14.69 12.63
N ILE A 173 21.73 -14.08 11.69
CA ILE A 173 20.47 -13.33 11.97
C ILE A 173 19.32 -14.27 12.33
N LYS A 174 19.31 -15.51 11.84
CA LYS A 174 18.33 -16.54 12.23
C LYS A 174 18.54 -17.09 13.65
N GLY A 175 19.69 -16.81 14.28
CA GLY A 175 20.06 -17.33 15.58
C GLY A 175 19.71 -16.47 16.79
N GLU A 176 19.33 -15.21 16.63
CA GLU A 176 19.15 -14.29 17.76
C GLU A 176 17.70 -13.92 18.11
N HIS A 177 16.77 -14.88 18.06
CA HIS A 177 15.72 -14.87 19.06
C HIS A 177 16.25 -15.60 20.31
N LYS A 178 17.31 -15.07 20.92
CA LYS A 178 17.64 -15.42 22.29
C LYS A 178 16.42 -15.07 23.13
N ASP A 179 15.80 -16.10 23.69
CA ASP A 179 14.85 -15.97 24.80
C ASP A 179 15.49 -15.06 25.86
N LYS A 180 15.24 -13.76 25.77
CA LYS A 180 15.49 -12.86 26.88
C LYS A 180 14.65 -13.42 28.01
N LYS A 181 15.28 -13.92 29.05
CA LYS A 181 14.65 -14.38 30.30
C LYS A 181 13.51 -13.44 30.57
N LYS A 182 12.27 -13.95 30.52
CA LYS A 182 11.05 -13.17 30.75
C LYS A 182 11.16 -12.55 32.14
N ALA A 183 11.57 -11.27 32.19
CA ALA A 183 11.32 -10.46 33.36
C ALA A 183 9.83 -10.54 33.66
N LYS A 184 9.42 -10.44 34.93
CA LYS A 184 7.99 -10.43 35.28
C LYS A 184 7.32 -9.36 34.41
N PRO A 185 6.20 -9.69 33.75
CA PRO A 185 5.50 -8.72 32.90
C PRO A 185 5.11 -7.52 33.73
N GLU A 186 5.65 -6.36 33.40
CA GLU A 186 5.32 -5.07 34.01
C GLU A 186 4.40 -4.34 33.00
N PRO A 187 3.08 -4.28 33.27
CA PRO A 187 2.15 -3.65 32.34
C PRO A 187 2.37 -2.14 32.31
N VAL A 188 2.60 -1.60 31.11
CA VAL A 188 2.71 -0.16 30.84
C VAL A 188 1.35 0.41 30.45
N ILE A 189 0.60 -0.33 29.63
CA ILE A 189 -0.75 0.03 29.21
C ILE A 189 -1.67 -1.15 29.47
N GLU A 190 -2.80 -0.89 30.14
CA GLU A 190 -3.90 -1.84 30.29
C GLU A 190 -5.18 -1.15 29.80
N ALA A 191 -5.70 -1.60 28.67
CA ALA A 191 -6.99 -1.20 28.13
C ALA A 191 -8.00 -2.31 28.40
N LYS A 192 -9.14 -2.01 29.01
CA LYS A 192 -10.22 -2.98 29.30
C LYS A 192 -11.56 -2.48 28.79
N GLY A 193 -12.20 -3.27 27.94
CA GLY A 193 -13.51 -2.99 27.39
C GLY A 193 -13.58 -1.70 26.58
N ILE A 194 -12.47 -1.25 25.98
CA ILE A 194 -12.46 -0.02 25.18
C ILE A 194 -13.26 -0.26 23.91
N SER A 195 -14.21 0.64 23.62
CA SER A 195 -15.00 0.64 22.40
C SER A 195 -15.20 2.03 21.84
N HIS A 196 -15.51 2.07 20.53
CA HIS A 196 -15.94 3.28 19.85
C HIS A 196 -17.10 2.95 18.89
N LYS A 197 -18.19 3.72 18.98
CA LYS A 197 -19.46 3.44 18.30
C LYS A 197 -19.29 3.34 16.79
N GLY A 198 -19.70 2.20 16.24
CA GLY A 198 -19.69 1.94 14.80
C GLY A 198 -18.35 1.49 14.23
N THR A 199 -17.22 1.56 14.98
CA THR A 199 -15.90 1.23 14.46
C THR A 199 -15.16 0.17 15.27
N ILE A 200 -15.26 0.18 16.62
CA ILE A 200 -14.55 -0.75 17.49
C ILE A 200 -15.51 -1.41 18.46
N LYS A 201 -15.58 -2.74 18.43
CA LYS A 201 -16.26 -3.54 19.47
C LYS A 201 -15.41 -3.54 20.75
N PRO A 202 -16.01 -3.72 21.96
CA PRO A 202 -15.26 -3.77 23.21
C PRO A 202 -14.10 -4.78 23.13
N PHE A 203 -12.88 -4.34 23.44
CA PHE A 203 -11.68 -5.18 23.43
C PHE A 203 -10.80 -4.90 24.65
N ASP A 204 -9.98 -5.88 24.99
CA ASP A 204 -8.96 -5.81 26.03
C ASP A 204 -7.56 -5.90 25.38
N LEU A 205 -6.64 -5.04 25.86
CA LEU A 205 -5.25 -5.05 25.40
C LEU A 205 -4.33 -4.69 26.57
N THR A 206 -3.28 -5.49 26.76
CA THR A 206 -2.23 -5.20 27.74
C THR A 206 -0.90 -5.12 27.02
N ILE A 207 -0.14 -4.05 27.24
CA ILE A 207 1.21 -3.84 26.70
C ILE A 207 2.19 -3.79 27.85
N ASN A 208 3.18 -4.67 27.84
CA ASN A 208 4.20 -4.74 28.88
C ASN A 208 5.45 -3.94 28.47
N LYS A 209 6.26 -3.59 29.47
CA LYS A 209 7.53 -2.90 29.26
C LYS A 209 8.48 -3.72 28.40
N GLY A 210 8.97 -3.10 27.31
CA GLY A 210 9.87 -3.76 26.36
C GLY A 210 9.20 -4.79 25.43
N GLU A 211 7.86 -4.81 25.40
CA GLU A 211 7.08 -5.65 24.49
C GLU A 211 6.77 -4.90 23.20
N VAL A 212 6.78 -5.64 22.08
CA VAL A 212 6.31 -5.16 20.76
C VAL A 212 5.09 -5.98 20.38
N ILE A 213 3.94 -5.32 20.19
CA ILE A 213 2.69 -5.96 19.80
C ILE A 213 2.38 -5.61 18.36
N GLY A 214 2.19 -6.63 17.52
CA GLY A 214 1.72 -6.49 16.14
C GLY A 214 0.20 -6.42 16.09
N LEU A 215 -0.37 -5.35 15.49
CA LEU A 215 -1.78 -5.23 15.18
C LEU A 215 -2.01 -5.55 13.71
N THR A 216 -2.71 -6.63 13.42
CA THR A 216 -3.03 -7.07 12.06
C THR A 216 -4.55 -7.11 11.83
N GLY A 217 -4.96 -7.07 10.58
CA GLY A 217 -6.37 -7.13 10.16
C GLY A 217 -6.55 -6.53 8.76
N LEU A 218 -7.68 -6.79 8.13
CA LEU A 218 -8.03 -6.24 6.82
C LEU A 218 -8.24 -4.73 6.85
N LEU A 219 -8.26 -4.10 5.67
CA LEU A 219 -8.61 -2.69 5.54
C LEU A 219 -10.02 -2.44 6.16
N GLY A 220 -10.16 -1.37 6.95
CA GLY A 220 -11.41 -1.09 7.66
C GLY A 220 -11.68 -1.96 8.90
N SER A 221 -10.72 -2.77 9.36
CA SER A 221 -10.87 -3.62 10.56
C SER A 221 -10.80 -2.85 11.90
N GLY A 222 -10.64 -1.53 11.88
CA GLY A 222 -10.61 -0.71 13.08
C GLY A 222 -9.24 -0.57 13.75
N ARG A 223 -8.13 -1.00 13.11
CA ARG A 223 -6.76 -0.89 13.68
C ARG A 223 -6.34 0.53 14.00
N SER A 224 -6.55 1.43 13.04
CA SER A 224 -6.20 2.85 13.20
C SER A 224 -7.04 3.51 14.27
N GLU A 225 -8.32 3.22 14.30
CA GLU A 225 -9.27 3.72 15.30
C GLU A 225 -8.92 3.20 16.69
N LEU A 226 -8.49 1.93 16.79
CA LEU A 226 -8.02 1.33 18.04
C LEU A 226 -6.79 2.06 18.60
N VAL A 227 -5.80 2.31 17.76
CA VAL A 227 -4.59 3.06 18.15
C VAL A 227 -4.96 4.49 18.55
N ARG A 228 -5.85 5.16 17.79
CA ARG A 228 -6.32 6.52 18.09
C ARG A 228 -7.07 6.59 19.41
N ALA A 229 -7.89 5.57 19.73
CA ALA A 229 -8.61 5.48 21.01
C ALA A 229 -7.64 5.28 22.19
N ILE A 230 -6.60 4.44 22.06
CA ILE A 230 -5.57 4.26 23.09
C ILE A 230 -4.73 5.53 23.27
N TYR A 231 -4.36 6.19 22.16
CA TYR A 231 -3.58 7.41 22.16
C TYR A 231 -4.36 8.65 22.60
N GLY A 232 -5.71 8.57 22.64
CA GLY A 232 -6.59 9.67 23.05
C GLY A 232 -6.87 10.69 21.94
N ALA A 233 -6.58 10.37 20.69
CA ALA A 233 -6.98 11.18 19.53
C ALA A 233 -8.50 11.08 19.31
N ASP A 234 -9.07 9.90 19.54
CA ASP A 234 -10.50 9.66 19.52
C ASP A 234 -10.96 9.28 20.94
N LYS A 235 -12.09 9.86 21.38
CA LYS A 235 -12.63 9.56 22.70
C LYS A 235 -13.25 8.18 22.73
N ALA A 236 -12.75 7.29 23.59
CA ALA A 236 -13.40 6.02 23.86
C ALA A 236 -14.79 6.24 24.49
N GLU A 237 -15.81 5.50 24.03
CA GLU A 237 -17.17 5.58 24.60
C GLU A 237 -17.32 4.74 25.85
N THR A 238 -16.66 3.58 25.88
CA THR A 238 -16.66 2.68 27.03
C THR A 238 -15.27 2.18 27.34
N GLY A 239 -15.12 1.59 28.51
CA GLY A 239 -13.89 0.96 28.96
C GLY A 239 -13.03 1.84 29.85
N THR A 240 -11.94 1.26 30.33
CA THR A 240 -10.96 1.90 31.20
C THR A 240 -9.56 1.73 30.62
N LEU A 241 -8.76 2.80 30.71
CA LEU A 241 -7.36 2.77 30.33
C LEU A 241 -6.50 3.06 31.56
N LYS A 242 -5.51 2.20 31.80
CA LYS A 242 -4.48 2.44 32.81
C LYS A 242 -3.12 2.58 32.14
N VAL A 243 -2.36 3.56 32.59
CA VAL A 243 -0.97 3.79 32.17
C VAL A 243 -0.10 3.67 33.42
N LYS A 244 0.88 2.75 33.38
CA LYS A 244 1.75 2.45 34.54
C LYS A 244 0.95 2.19 35.84
N GLY A 245 -0.16 1.44 35.72
CA GLY A 245 -1.06 1.10 36.84
C GLY A 245 -2.00 2.20 37.34
N LYS A 246 -1.87 3.44 36.84
CA LYS A 246 -2.78 4.57 37.21
C LYS A 246 -3.86 4.69 36.13
N GLU A 247 -5.11 4.87 36.56
CA GLU A 247 -6.23 5.11 35.64
C GLU A 247 -6.07 6.47 34.97
N ALA A 248 -6.07 6.43 33.62
CA ALA A 248 -5.89 7.60 32.78
C ALA A 248 -7.19 7.93 32.03
N LYS A 249 -7.72 9.13 32.22
CA LYS A 249 -8.79 9.69 31.38
C LYS A 249 -8.16 10.49 30.24
N ILE A 250 -7.82 9.81 29.16
CA ILE A 250 -7.17 10.45 28.03
C ILE A 250 -8.25 11.03 27.12
N ASN A 251 -8.38 12.36 27.14
CA ASN A 251 -9.31 13.10 26.28
C ASN A 251 -8.60 13.86 25.14
N SER A 252 -7.27 13.83 25.11
CA SER A 252 -6.43 14.39 24.03
C SER A 252 -5.01 13.83 24.09
N PRO A 253 -4.28 13.78 22.96
CA PRO A 253 -2.87 13.34 22.92
C PRO A 253 -1.93 14.14 23.84
N CYS A 254 -2.19 15.42 24.07
CA CYS A 254 -1.37 16.28 24.93
C CYS A 254 -1.37 15.86 26.41
N LEU A 255 -2.41 15.19 26.90
CA LEU A 255 -2.49 14.78 28.29
C LEU A 255 -1.53 13.62 28.63
N LEU A 256 -1.10 12.84 27.66
CA LEU A 256 -0.06 11.81 27.83
C LEU A 256 1.32 12.41 28.11
N TYR A 257 1.65 13.54 27.48
CA TYR A 257 2.93 14.23 27.70
C TYR A 257 2.98 14.98 29.03
N THR A 258 1.86 15.55 29.46
CA THR A 258 1.81 16.34 30.73
C THR A 258 1.83 15.46 31.98
N SER A 259 1.36 14.22 31.91
CA SER A 259 1.44 13.29 33.04
C SER A 259 2.84 12.74 33.30
N ASP A 260 3.69 12.63 32.26
CA ASP A 260 5.08 12.17 32.40
C ASP A 260 6.04 13.32 32.81
N ALA A 261 5.78 14.54 32.30
CA ALA A 261 6.55 15.73 32.67
C ALA A 261 6.32 16.22 34.11
N ALA A 262 5.14 15.92 34.66
CA ALA A 262 4.83 16.29 36.05
C ALA A 262 5.52 15.39 37.09
N ASP A 263 5.88 14.15 36.74
CA ASP A 263 6.59 13.23 37.62
C ASP A 263 8.14 13.48 37.58
N GLU A 264 8.71 13.98 36.46
CA GLU A 264 10.13 14.38 36.39
C GLU A 264 10.40 15.68 37.15
N ALA A 265 9.47 16.63 37.15
CA ALA A 265 9.62 17.91 37.86
C ALA A 265 9.50 17.79 39.43
N ARG A 266 9.07 16.63 39.96
CA ARG A 266 9.01 16.36 41.39
C ARG A 266 10.19 15.56 41.94
N SER A 267 11.16 15.20 41.10
CA SER A 267 12.36 14.43 41.49
C SER A 267 13.64 15.27 41.48
N VAL A 268 13.55 16.61 41.57
CA VAL A 268 14.66 17.53 41.81
C VAL A 268 14.48 18.21 43.17
#